data_57c168bf386f7d4fff68d968594e709b
#
_entry.id   57c168bf386f7d4fff68d968594e709b
#
_cell.length_a   1.000
_cell.length_b   1.000
_cell.length_c   1.000
_cell.angle_alpha   90.00
_cell.angle_beta   90.00
_cell.angle_gamma   90.00
#
_symmetry.space_group_name_H-M   'P 1'
#
loop_
_entity.id
_entity.type
_entity.pdbx_description
1 polymer ?
#
loop_
_entity_poly.entity_id
_entity_poly.type
_entity_poly.pdbx_seq_one_letter_code
_entity_poly.pdbx_strand_id
1 'polypeptide(L)' 'LFHQTTGASFREHLNRVRIEESRRLLLNTDYSLADIAVAVGFTDQSYFCKVFRSHVGLSPGRFRSGSPRKS' A
#
# COMPACT_ATOMS: atom_id res chain seq x y z
N LEU A 1 25.33 11.76 -6.40
CA LEU A 1 24.99 11.38 -6.44
C LEU A 1 24.20 10.83 -6.61
N PHE A 2 24.00 10.50 -6.84
CA PHE A 2 23.30 9.85 -6.98
C PHE A 2 22.88 9.51 -7.84
N HIS A 3 22.75 9.02 -8.20
CA HIS A 3 22.46 8.60 -8.88
C HIS A 3 21.68 8.07 -9.26
N GLN A 4 21.52 7.58 -9.44
CA GLN A 4 20.95 7.00 -9.80
C GLN A 4 19.99 6.86 -10.00
N THR A 5 20.07 7.01 -10.14
CA THR A 5 18.89 6.71 -10.03
C THR A 5 18.22 6.03 -11.09
N THR A 6 17.80 4.94 -10.95
CA THR A 6 17.14 4.22 -11.94
C THR A 6 15.65 4.43 -11.73
N GLY A 7 14.87 4.19 -12.73
CA GLY A 7 13.43 4.28 -12.58
C GLY A 7 12.90 3.28 -11.58
N ALA A 8 13.56 2.15 -11.46
CA ALA A 8 13.16 1.13 -10.51
C ALA A 8 13.28 1.63 -9.08
N SER A 9 14.35 2.32 -8.79
CA SER A 9 14.58 2.85 -7.46
C SER A 9 13.54 3.90 -7.09
N PHE A 10 13.24 4.76 -8.03
CA PHE A 10 12.24 5.79 -7.81
C PHE A 10 10.87 5.14 -7.59
N ARG A 11 10.55 4.14 -8.40
CA ARG A 11 9.28 3.45 -8.29
C ARG A 11 9.14 2.74 -6.95
N GLU A 12 10.22 2.15 -6.47
CA GLU A 12 10.21 1.48 -5.19
C GLU A 12 9.91 2.45 -4.07
N HIS A 13 10.54 3.62 -4.12
CA HIS A 13 10.32 4.63 -3.11
C HIS A 13 8.87 5.11 -3.16
N LEU A 14 8.36 5.35 -4.35
CA LEU A 14 7.00 5.82 -4.52
C LEU A 14 6.00 4.78 -4.00
N ASN A 15 6.23 3.52 -4.33
CA ASN A 15 5.37 2.45 -3.86
C ASN A 15 5.39 2.36 -2.34
N ARG A 16 6.54 2.56 -1.73
CA ARG A 16 6.64 2.53 -0.27
C ARG A 16 5.79 3.63 0.35
N VAL A 17 5.86 4.83 -0.19
CA VAL A 17 5.07 5.94 0.31
C VAL A 17 3.57 5.64 0.17
N ARG A 18 3.19 5.12 -0.99
CA ARG A 18 1.79 4.79 -1.23
C ARG A 18 1.30 3.69 -0.30
N ILE A 19 2.14 2.70 -0.04
CA ILE A 19 1.76 1.61 0.85
C ILE A 19 1.63 2.11 2.29
N GLU A 20 2.50 2.98 2.73
CA GLU A 20 2.40 3.52 4.09
C GLU A 20 1.09 4.29 4.25
N GLU A 21 0.72 5.05 3.25
CA GLU A 21 -0.54 5.78 3.31
C GLU A 21 -1.72 4.81 3.30
N SER A 22 -1.63 3.73 2.53
CA SER A 22 -2.71 2.76 2.49
C SER A 22 -2.87 2.06 3.83
N ARG A 23 -1.77 1.81 4.54
CA ARG A 23 -1.83 1.19 5.87
C ARG A 23 -2.61 2.10 6.82
N ARG A 24 -2.35 3.38 6.75
CA ARG A 24 -3.06 4.34 7.58
C ARG A 24 -4.56 4.32 7.28
N LEU A 25 -4.92 4.30 6.01
CA LEU A 25 -6.32 4.28 5.63
C LEU A 25 -7.00 2.97 6.02
N LEU A 26 -6.29 1.86 5.90
CA LEU A 26 -6.84 0.57 6.30
C LEU A 26 -7.17 0.51 7.78
N LEU A 27 -6.36 1.16 8.58
CA LEU A 27 -6.56 1.13 10.03
C LEU A 27 -7.52 2.20 10.52
N ASN A 28 -7.65 3.28 9.81
CA ASN A 28 -8.42 4.43 10.29
C ASN A 28 -9.73 4.70 9.55
N THR A 29 -10.02 3.95 8.51
CA THR A 29 -11.27 4.16 7.75
C THR A 29 -11.89 2.83 7.41
N ASP A 30 -13.11 2.90 6.89
CA ASP A 30 -13.81 1.73 6.41
C ASP A 30 -13.83 1.70 4.88
N TYR A 31 -12.97 2.46 4.25
CA TYR A 31 -12.90 2.51 2.80
C TYR A 31 -12.66 1.10 2.24
N SER A 32 -13.24 0.81 1.10
CA SER A 32 -12.99 -0.48 0.45
C SER A 32 -11.57 -0.54 -0.05
N LEU A 33 -11.07 -1.72 -0.34
CA LEU A 33 -9.73 -1.86 -0.87
C LEU A 33 -9.61 -1.15 -2.22
N ALA A 34 -10.64 -1.18 -3.03
CA ALA A 34 -10.63 -0.48 -4.30
C ALA A 34 -10.50 1.02 -4.10
N ASP A 35 -11.22 1.56 -3.13
CA ASP A 35 -11.18 2.98 -2.83
C ASP A 35 -9.81 3.39 -2.32
N ILE A 36 -9.23 2.57 -1.47
CA ILE A 36 -7.90 2.86 -0.93
C ILE A 36 -6.87 2.82 -2.03
N ALA A 37 -6.94 1.84 -2.92
CA ALA A 37 -6.00 1.74 -4.02
C ALA A 37 -6.00 3.02 -4.84
N VAL A 38 -7.16 3.50 -5.19
CA VAL A 38 -7.28 4.72 -5.97
C VAL A 38 -6.81 5.92 -5.18
N ALA A 39 -7.19 6.00 -3.92
CA ALA A 39 -6.84 7.14 -3.08
C ALA A 39 -5.35 7.31 -2.92
N VAL A 40 -4.61 6.22 -2.87
CA VAL A 40 -3.17 6.32 -2.70
C VAL A 40 -2.39 6.33 -4.02
N GLY A 41 -3.11 6.25 -5.15
CA GLY A 41 -2.47 6.44 -6.44
C GLY A 41 -2.27 5.21 -7.30
N PHE A 42 -2.84 4.09 -6.93
CA PHE A 42 -2.78 2.90 -7.78
C PHE A 42 -3.96 2.90 -8.73
N THR A 43 -3.76 2.48 -9.96
CA THR A 43 -4.84 2.44 -10.92
C THR A 43 -5.53 1.08 -10.95
N ASP A 44 -4.95 0.10 -10.31
CA ASP A 44 -5.44 -1.25 -10.35
C ASP A 44 -5.37 -1.87 -8.97
N GLN A 45 -6.49 -2.34 -8.48
CA GLN A 45 -6.55 -2.94 -7.15
C GLN A 45 -5.69 -4.19 -7.04
N SER A 46 -5.63 -4.99 -8.09
CA SER A 46 -4.81 -6.20 -8.07
C SER A 46 -3.34 -5.87 -7.90
N TYR A 47 -2.89 -4.84 -8.60
CA TYR A 47 -1.51 -4.41 -8.49
C TYR A 47 -1.24 -3.84 -7.10
N PHE A 48 -2.19 -3.06 -6.58
CA PHE A 48 -2.08 -2.52 -5.23
C PHE A 48 -1.91 -3.65 -4.22
N CYS A 49 -2.74 -4.68 -4.30
CA CYS A 49 -2.67 -5.79 -3.37
C CYS A 49 -1.33 -6.51 -3.46
N LYS A 50 -0.81 -6.66 -4.68
CA LYS A 50 0.45 -7.32 -4.89
C LYS A 50 1.59 -6.52 -4.27
N VAL A 51 1.62 -5.22 -4.50
CA VAL A 51 2.64 -4.35 -3.96
C VAL A 51 2.54 -4.31 -2.43
N PHE A 52 1.33 -4.20 -1.91
CA PHE A 52 1.11 -4.15 -0.48
C PHE A 52 1.66 -5.41 0.17
N ARG A 53 1.33 -6.55 -0.36
CA ARG A 53 1.80 -7.81 0.19
C ARG A 53 3.32 -7.90 0.13
N SER A 54 3.90 -7.39 -0.92
CA SER A 54 5.34 -7.41 -1.08
C SER A 54 6.05 -6.57 -0.02
N HIS A 55 5.45 -5.43 0.33
CA HIS A 55 6.06 -4.53 1.30
C HIS A 55 5.71 -4.86 2.75
N VAL A 56 4.52 -5.35 2.98
CA VAL A 56 4.03 -5.56 4.35
C VAL A 56 4.10 -7.03 4.77
N GLY A 57 3.99 -7.92 3.82
CA GLY A 57 4.00 -9.35 4.12
C GLY A 57 2.61 -9.96 4.24
N LEU A 58 1.57 -9.14 4.20
CA LEU A 58 0.19 -9.60 4.27
C LEU A 58 -0.61 -8.87 3.21
N SER A 59 -1.67 -9.47 2.75
CA SER A 59 -2.57 -8.77 1.82
C SER A 59 -3.27 -7.66 2.60
N PRO A 60 -3.77 -6.63 1.92
CA PRO A 60 -4.45 -5.53 2.61
C PRO A 60 -5.66 -6.01 3.40
N GLY A 61 -6.39 -6.97 2.87
CA GLY A 61 -7.55 -7.49 3.57
C GLY A 61 -7.17 -8.19 4.86
N ARG A 62 -6.12 -8.97 4.81
CA ARG A 62 -5.63 -9.66 6.01
C ARG A 62 -5.03 -8.68 6.99
N PHE A 63 -4.37 -7.67 6.51
CA PHE A 63 -3.79 -6.64 7.36
C PHE A 63 -4.89 -5.95 8.16
N ARG A 64 -5.96 -5.60 7.49
CA ARG A 64 -7.09 -4.95 8.15
C ARG A 64 -7.78 -5.88 9.13
N SER A 65 -8.02 -7.12 8.73
CA SER A 65 -8.71 -8.06 9.57
C SER A 65 -7.92 -8.43 10.78
N GLY A 66 -6.62 -8.50 10.64
CA GLY A 66 -5.75 -8.88 11.73
C GLY A 66 -5.31 -7.74 12.62
N SER A 67 -5.85 -6.55 12.37
CA SER A 67 -5.42 -5.38 13.12
C SER A 67 -5.82 -5.51 14.57
N PRO A 68 -4.90 -5.27 15.48
CA PRO A 68 -5.20 -5.35 16.89
C PRO A 68 -6.13 -4.24 17.36
N ARG A 69 -6.24 -3.19 16.59
CA ARG A 69 -7.03 -2.13 17.02
C ARG A 69 -8.48 -2.49 17.11
N LYS A 70 -8.85 -3.52 16.39
CA LYS A 70 -10.11 -3.85 16.41
C LYS A 70 -10.54 -4.52 17.55
N SER A 71 -9.86 -5.06 18.04
CA SER A 71 -10.16 -5.79 19.17
C SER A 71 -11.29 -5.77 19.72
#